data_69395e9e4368992fa938b09095a6cc11
#
_entry.id   69395e9e4368992fa938b09095a6cc11
#
_cell.length_a   1.000
_cell.length_b   1.000
_cell.length_c   1.000
_cell.angle_alpha   90.00
_cell.angle_beta   90.00
_cell.angle_gamma   90.00
#
_symmetry.space_group_name_H-M   'P 1'
#
loop_
_entity.id
_entity.type
_entity.pdbx_description
1 polymer ?
#
loop_
_entity_poly.entity_id
_entity_poly.type
_entity_poly.pdbx_seq_one_letter_code
_entity_poly.pdbx_strand_id
1 'polypeptide(L)'
;FTQNLQNFSEFVCVKQDVYQEPIFIDLVPNQNLHSYTQADLIIVTHTEFLSQANRLADFHQNNDGINVVVVTDQQIYNEFSSGSQDPVAIRDFIRMLYNKATNEIDLPKNLLLFGDASFDYKNILSNNTNFIPTFQSYRSDNIKLSYCSDDFFGMLDDNEGSGSTLIYDLMDIGVGRIPVQTNNEAEE
;
A
#
# COMPACT_ATOMS: atom_id res chain seq x y z
N PHE A 1 -10.40 43.39 2.34
CA PHE A 1 -10.60 42.30 3.29
C PHE A 1 -9.58 42.42 4.42
N THR A 2 -10.03 42.60 5.65
CA THR A 2 -9.20 42.67 6.85
C THR A 2 -9.78 41.71 7.90
N GLN A 3 -8.97 40.85 8.45
CA GLN A 3 -9.35 39.96 9.55
C GLN A 3 -8.33 40.01 10.66
N ASN A 4 -8.82 40.08 11.90
CA ASN A 4 -7.96 40.05 13.08
C ASN A 4 -7.58 38.56 13.34
N LEU A 5 -6.29 38.24 13.26
CA LEU A 5 -5.78 36.89 13.44
C LEU A 5 -5.28 36.71 14.87
N GLN A 6 -6.05 36.04 15.72
CA GLN A 6 -5.63 35.63 17.07
C GLN A 6 -5.11 34.18 17.09
N ASN A 7 -5.43 33.37 16.06
CA ASN A 7 -5.01 31.99 15.91
C ASN A 7 -4.47 31.76 14.50
N PHE A 8 -3.77 30.64 14.31
CA PHE A 8 -3.39 30.21 12.97
C PHE A 8 -4.64 30.06 12.09
N SER A 9 -4.65 30.73 10.95
CA SER A 9 -5.77 30.73 10.02
C SER A 9 -5.27 30.57 8.59
N GLU A 10 -5.86 29.64 7.88
CA GLU A 10 -5.60 29.40 6.47
C GLU A 10 -6.70 30.03 5.63
N PHE A 11 -6.32 30.71 4.56
CA PHE A 11 -7.24 31.37 3.66
C PHE A 11 -7.05 30.86 2.25
N VAL A 12 -8.18 30.49 1.61
CA VAL A 12 -8.22 30.13 0.19
C VAL A 12 -9.03 31.20 -0.54
N CYS A 13 -8.44 31.77 -1.58
CA CYS A 13 -9.12 32.73 -2.46
C CYS A 13 -9.46 32.04 -3.78
N VAL A 14 -10.74 31.91 -4.08
CA VAL A 14 -11.24 31.23 -5.29
C VAL A 14 -12.17 32.16 -6.04
N LYS A 15 -12.06 32.18 -7.36
CA LYS A 15 -12.99 32.89 -8.22
C LYS A 15 -14.28 32.06 -8.37
N GLN A 16 -15.43 32.68 -8.25
CA GLN A 16 -16.74 32.01 -8.14
C GLN A 16 -17.09 31.13 -9.36
N ASP A 17 -16.56 31.44 -10.54
CA ASP A 17 -16.81 30.75 -11.81
C ASP A 17 -15.81 29.62 -12.13
N VAL A 18 -14.89 29.29 -11.20
CA VAL A 18 -13.89 28.22 -11.35
C VAL A 18 -13.99 27.13 -10.28
N TYR A 19 -15.11 27.05 -9.59
CA TYR A 19 -15.34 25.93 -8.69
C TYR A 19 -15.43 24.63 -9.51
N GLN A 20 -14.60 23.65 -9.13
CA GLN A 20 -14.73 22.30 -9.67
C GLN A 20 -15.81 21.57 -8.87
N GLU A 21 -16.80 21.05 -9.54
CA GLU A 21 -17.78 20.19 -8.94
C GLU A 21 -17.23 18.76 -8.85
N PRO A 22 -17.37 18.08 -7.69
CA PRO A 22 -16.97 16.69 -7.58
C PRO A 22 -17.85 15.83 -8.50
N ILE A 23 -17.21 14.93 -9.24
CA ILE A 23 -17.91 13.96 -10.06
C ILE A 23 -18.16 12.71 -9.21
N PHE A 24 -19.43 12.30 -9.08
CA PHE A 24 -19.76 11.02 -8.49
C PHE A 24 -19.24 9.90 -9.41
N ILE A 25 -18.41 9.01 -8.89
CA ILE A 25 -17.86 7.87 -9.63
C ILE A 25 -18.66 6.63 -9.29
N ASP A 26 -18.68 6.20 -8.02
CA ASP A 26 -19.37 5.02 -7.55
C ASP A 26 -19.48 5.01 -6.02
N LEU A 27 -20.18 3.99 -5.48
CA LEU A 27 -20.24 3.72 -4.06
C LEU A 27 -19.08 2.80 -3.65
N VAL A 28 -18.39 3.16 -2.58
CA VAL A 28 -17.39 2.26 -1.98
C VAL A 28 -18.14 1.11 -1.30
N PRO A 29 -17.86 -0.16 -1.67
CA PRO A 29 -18.42 -1.32 -0.99
C PRO A 29 -18.10 -1.30 0.51
N ASN A 30 -19.03 -1.81 1.31
CA ASN A 30 -18.81 -1.88 2.74
C ASN A 30 -17.66 -2.84 3.05
N GLN A 31 -16.64 -2.37 3.77
CA GLN A 31 -15.43 -3.11 4.10
C GLN A 31 -14.98 -2.79 5.53
N ASN A 32 -14.13 -3.61 6.11
CA ASN A 32 -13.55 -3.38 7.44
C ASN A 32 -12.23 -4.15 7.58
N LEU A 33 -11.13 -3.61 7.03
CA LEU A 33 -9.80 -4.19 7.16
C LEU A 33 -9.28 -4.14 8.60
N HIS A 34 -9.77 -3.19 9.39
CA HIS A 34 -9.45 -3.10 10.81
C HIS A 34 -9.98 -4.28 11.64
N SER A 35 -10.87 -5.11 11.10
CA SER A 35 -11.36 -6.33 11.78
C SER A 35 -10.36 -7.50 11.73
N TYR A 36 -9.40 -7.49 10.83
CA TYR A 36 -8.37 -8.53 10.80
C TYR A 36 -7.50 -8.48 12.06
N THR A 37 -7.19 -9.66 12.60
CA THR A 37 -6.44 -9.79 13.85
C THR A 37 -5.13 -10.53 13.69
N GLN A 38 -5.01 -11.38 12.66
CA GLN A 38 -3.82 -12.20 12.42
C GLN A 38 -3.76 -12.63 10.94
N ALA A 39 -2.54 -12.75 10.41
CA ALA A 39 -2.24 -13.40 9.14
C ALA A 39 -0.79 -13.89 9.17
N ASP A 40 -0.51 -15.10 8.67
CA ASP A 40 0.85 -15.58 8.44
C ASP A 40 1.41 -15.05 7.11
N LEU A 41 0.56 -15.01 6.09
CA LEU A 41 0.85 -14.44 4.76
C LEU A 41 -0.20 -13.40 4.42
N ILE A 42 0.26 -12.21 4.04
CA ILE A 42 -0.58 -11.14 3.52
C ILE A 42 -0.33 -11.04 2.02
N ILE A 43 -1.38 -11.10 1.21
CA ILE A 43 -1.30 -10.88 -0.25
C ILE A 43 -2.01 -9.57 -0.55
N VAL A 44 -1.25 -8.58 -1.01
CA VAL A 44 -1.78 -7.31 -1.53
C VAL A 44 -1.80 -7.41 -3.05
N THR A 45 -2.98 -7.25 -3.65
CA THR A 45 -3.17 -7.43 -5.08
C THR A 45 -3.97 -6.29 -5.70
N HIS A 46 -3.82 -6.07 -7.00
CA HIS A 46 -4.74 -5.23 -7.76
C HIS A 46 -6.04 -6.00 -8.06
N THR A 47 -7.15 -5.27 -8.20
CA THR A 47 -8.48 -5.88 -8.43
C THR A 47 -8.51 -6.81 -9.64
N GLU A 48 -7.74 -6.51 -10.68
CA GLU A 48 -7.65 -7.35 -11.89
C GLU A 48 -7.10 -8.75 -11.63
N PHE A 49 -6.23 -8.92 -10.63
CA PHE A 49 -5.58 -10.20 -10.30
C PHE A 49 -6.16 -10.87 -9.05
N LEU A 50 -7.27 -10.35 -8.52
CA LEU A 50 -7.85 -10.84 -7.27
C LEU A 50 -8.22 -12.32 -7.32
N SER A 51 -8.68 -12.82 -8.47
CA SER A 51 -9.03 -14.23 -8.65
C SER A 51 -7.80 -15.14 -8.49
N GLN A 52 -6.69 -14.76 -9.11
CA GLN A 52 -5.42 -15.50 -9.07
C GLN A 52 -4.78 -15.44 -7.69
N ALA A 53 -4.83 -14.26 -7.05
CA ALA A 53 -4.36 -14.09 -5.69
C ALA A 53 -5.15 -14.96 -4.69
N ASN A 54 -6.47 -15.07 -4.85
CA ASN A 54 -7.29 -15.97 -4.02
C ASN A 54 -6.94 -17.45 -4.27
N ARG A 55 -6.73 -17.85 -5.52
CA ARG A 55 -6.29 -19.23 -5.84
C ARG A 55 -4.96 -19.58 -5.17
N LEU A 56 -4.01 -18.64 -5.16
CA LEU A 56 -2.74 -18.81 -4.45
C LEU A 56 -2.94 -18.88 -2.94
N ALA A 57 -3.80 -18.03 -2.38
CA ALA A 57 -4.14 -18.08 -0.96
C ALA A 57 -4.77 -19.42 -0.57
N ASP A 58 -5.74 -19.92 -1.35
CA ASP A 58 -6.37 -21.21 -1.12
C ASP A 58 -5.34 -22.35 -1.17
N PHE A 59 -4.36 -22.28 -2.07
CA PHE A 59 -3.28 -23.25 -2.13
C PHE A 59 -2.48 -23.29 -0.82
N HIS A 60 -2.01 -22.14 -0.33
CA HIS A 60 -1.23 -22.05 0.89
C HIS A 60 -2.05 -22.42 2.14
N GLN A 61 -3.31 -22.02 2.21
CA GLN A 61 -4.20 -22.43 3.31
C GLN A 61 -4.40 -23.94 3.36
N ASN A 62 -4.62 -24.57 2.21
CA ASN A 62 -4.91 -26.02 2.14
C ASN A 62 -3.67 -26.92 2.26
N ASN A 63 -2.52 -26.49 1.75
CA ASN A 63 -1.31 -27.32 1.70
C ASN A 63 -0.35 -27.03 2.85
N ASP A 64 -0.20 -25.76 3.20
CA ASP A 64 0.76 -25.34 4.23
C ASP A 64 0.09 -25.10 5.58
N GLY A 65 -1.24 -25.02 5.62
CA GLY A 65 -2.02 -24.83 6.85
C GLY A 65 -1.82 -23.46 7.49
N ILE A 66 -1.41 -22.45 6.73
CA ILE A 66 -1.17 -21.09 7.21
C ILE A 66 -2.40 -20.20 7.02
N ASN A 67 -2.53 -19.17 7.84
CA ASN A 67 -3.58 -18.17 7.68
C ASN A 67 -3.17 -17.11 6.63
N VAL A 68 -3.94 -17.03 5.53
CA VAL A 68 -3.67 -16.09 4.44
C VAL A 68 -4.76 -15.04 4.37
N VAL A 69 -4.38 -13.78 4.33
CA VAL A 69 -5.28 -12.64 4.09
C VAL A 69 -4.98 -12.05 2.71
N VAL A 70 -6.01 -11.98 1.86
CA VAL A 70 -5.93 -11.32 0.55
C VAL A 70 -6.70 -10.02 0.61
N VAL A 71 -6.07 -8.93 0.20
CA VAL A 71 -6.67 -7.59 0.14
C VAL A 71 -6.28 -6.90 -1.15
N THR A 72 -7.18 -6.07 -1.67
CA THR A 72 -6.81 -5.22 -2.80
C THR A 72 -6.18 -3.91 -2.32
N ASP A 73 -5.32 -3.35 -3.14
CA ASP A 73 -4.73 -2.03 -2.93
C ASP A 73 -5.81 -0.96 -2.70
N GLN A 74 -6.89 -0.97 -3.48
CA GLN A 74 -8.00 -0.03 -3.32
C GLN A 74 -8.70 -0.17 -1.96
N GLN A 75 -8.86 -1.40 -1.44
CA GLN A 75 -9.42 -1.60 -0.09
C GLN A 75 -8.51 -0.97 0.96
N ILE A 76 -7.21 -1.14 0.83
CA ILE A 76 -6.24 -0.51 1.74
C ILE A 76 -6.32 1.01 1.63
N TYR A 77 -6.31 1.56 0.42
CA TYR A 77 -6.37 3.02 0.23
C TYR A 77 -7.63 3.64 0.83
N ASN A 78 -8.76 2.96 0.72
CA ASN A 78 -10.02 3.45 1.28
C ASN A 78 -9.97 3.63 2.81
N GLU A 79 -9.28 2.74 3.54
CA GLU A 79 -9.23 2.78 5.00
C GLU A 79 -7.99 3.49 5.57
N PHE A 80 -6.86 3.48 4.85
CA PHE A 80 -5.58 3.96 5.38
C PHE A 80 -5.07 5.25 4.72
N SER A 81 -5.61 5.66 3.56
CA SER A 81 -5.18 6.88 2.86
C SER A 81 -6.32 7.67 2.23
N SER A 82 -7.53 7.55 2.76
CA SER A 82 -8.73 8.27 2.27
C SER A 82 -9.00 8.09 0.78
N GLY A 83 -8.72 6.89 0.25
CA GLY A 83 -8.91 6.50 -1.14
C GLY A 83 -7.77 6.88 -2.10
N SER A 84 -6.73 7.55 -1.62
CA SER A 84 -5.59 7.93 -2.46
C SER A 84 -4.53 6.83 -2.51
N GLN A 85 -3.97 6.57 -3.70
CA GLN A 85 -2.82 5.67 -3.83
C GLN A 85 -1.66 6.17 -2.96
N ASP A 86 -1.23 5.33 -2.01
CA ASP A 86 -0.14 5.65 -1.10
C ASP A 86 0.59 4.37 -0.66
N PRO A 87 1.90 4.22 -0.95
CA PRO A 87 2.69 3.09 -0.43
C PRO A 87 2.67 3.00 1.11
N VAL A 88 2.59 4.13 1.80
CA VAL A 88 2.54 4.16 3.27
C VAL A 88 1.27 3.49 3.78
N ALA A 89 0.14 3.64 3.09
CA ALA A 89 -1.11 2.98 3.45
C ALA A 89 -0.98 1.44 3.46
N ILE A 90 -0.25 0.87 2.49
CA ILE A 90 0.03 -0.57 2.44
C ILE A 90 0.85 -0.98 3.66
N ARG A 91 1.93 -0.26 3.96
CA ARG A 91 2.74 -0.50 5.15
C ARG A 91 1.93 -0.38 6.44
N ASP A 92 1.09 0.64 6.57
CA ASP A 92 0.28 0.88 7.77
C ASP A 92 -0.77 -0.23 7.99
N PHE A 93 -1.33 -0.79 6.94
CA PHE A 93 -2.19 -1.98 7.04
C PHE A 93 -1.42 -3.19 7.61
N ILE A 94 -0.22 -3.46 7.10
CA ILE A 94 0.62 -4.57 7.57
C ILE A 94 1.06 -4.33 9.01
N ARG A 95 1.48 -3.10 9.32
CA ARG A 95 1.87 -2.67 10.66
C ARG A 95 0.73 -2.76 11.66
N MET A 96 -0.49 -2.51 11.23
CA MET A 96 -1.67 -2.73 12.09
C MET A 96 -1.79 -4.20 12.52
N LEU A 97 -1.57 -5.15 11.61
CA LEU A 97 -1.59 -6.58 11.93
C LEU A 97 -0.40 -6.96 12.84
N TYR A 98 0.78 -6.46 12.53
CA TYR A 98 1.98 -6.64 13.37
C TYR A 98 1.75 -6.16 14.81
N ASN A 99 1.22 -4.96 14.98
CA ASN A 99 0.94 -4.37 16.30
C ASN A 99 -0.23 -5.03 17.04
N LYS A 100 -1.12 -5.74 16.36
CA LYS A 100 -2.19 -6.51 16.99
C LYS A 100 -1.73 -7.88 17.52
N ALA A 101 -0.61 -8.38 17.05
CA ALA A 101 -0.06 -9.65 17.53
C ALA A 101 0.17 -9.58 19.02
N THR A 102 -0.27 -10.62 19.74
CA THR A 102 -0.11 -10.73 21.19
C THR A 102 1.07 -11.60 21.59
N ASN A 103 1.62 -12.32 20.63
CA ASN A 103 2.78 -13.20 20.78
C ASN A 103 3.45 -13.41 19.42
N GLU A 104 4.64 -14.02 19.41
CA GLU A 104 5.44 -14.24 18.20
C GLU A 104 4.76 -15.13 17.14
N ILE A 105 3.83 -16.01 17.55
CA ILE A 105 3.12 -16.92 16.63
C ILE A 105 2.09 -16.14 15.81
N ASP A 106 1.52 -15.10 16.39
CA ASP A 106 0.48 -14.27 15.77
C ASP A 106 1.06 -13.22 14.81
N LEU A 107 2.39 -12.98 14.86
CA LEU A 107 3.04 -12.02 13.97
C LEU A 107 2.90 -12.41 12.50
N PRO A 108 2.62 -11.47 11.62
CA PRO A 108 2.71 -11.71 10.18
C PRO A 108 4.15 -12.07 9.82
N LYS A 109 4.34 -13.04 8.93
CA LYS A 109 5.65 -13.55 8.53
C LYS A 109 6.06 -13.10 7.15
N ASN A 110 5.09 -13.02 6.25
CA ASN A 110 5.36 -12.75 4.85
C ASN A 110 4.32 -11.79 4.25
N LEU A 111 4.80 -10.93 3.38
CA LEU A 111 4.03 -10.09 2.48
C LEU A 111 4.31 -10.47 1.04
N LEU A 112 3.28 -10.69 0.25
CA LEU A 112 3.34 -10.83 -1.19
C LEU A 112 2.64 -9.65 -1.85
N LEU A 113 3.37 -8.91 -2.67
CA LEU A 113 2.86 -7.87 -3.56
C LEU A 113 2.55 -8.52 -4.92
N PHE A 114 1.28 -8.72 -5.21
CA PHE A 114 0.85 -9.45 -6.42
C PHE A 114 0.37 -8.46 -7.48
N GLY A 115 1.30 -8.04 -8.32
CA GLY A 115 1.17 -7.02 -9.36
C GLY A 115 2.48 -6.28 -9.61
N ASP A 116 2.69 -5.84 -10.84
CA ASP A 116 3.86 -5.06 -11.23
C ASP A 116 3.85 -3.66 -10.59
N ALA A 117 5.01 -3.04 -10.54
CA ALA A 117 5.23 -1.68 -10.05
C ALA A 117 5.92 -0.82 -11.09
N SER A 118 5.67 0.48 -11.04
CA SER A 118 6.33 1.45 -11.90
C SER A 118 6.88 2.62 -11.09
N PHE A 119 8.00 3.17 -11.55
CA PHE A 119 8.50 4.45 -11.04
C PHE A 119 7.56 5.63 -11.37
N ASP A 120 6.72 5.47 -12.37
CA ASP A 120 5.71 6.46 -12.77
C ASP A 120 4.41 6.26 -12.00
N TYR A 121 4.45 6.49 -10.71
CA TYR A 121 3.29 6.33 -9.81
C TYR A 121 2.13 7.31 -10.13
N LYS A 122 2.37 8.35 -10.93
CA LYS A 122 1.34 9.31 -11.37
C LYS A 122 0.68 8.95 -12.71
N ASN A 123 1.10 7.85 -13.32
CA ASN A 123 0.59 7.40 -14.62
C ASN A 123 0.69 8.49 -15.70
N ILE A 124 1.84 9.15 -15.79
CA ILE A 124 2.14 10.21 -16.79
C ILE A 124 2.51 9.59 -18.13
N LEU A 125 3.21 8.45 -18.09
CA LEU A 125 3.64 7.72 -19.28
C LEU A 125 2.53 6.79 -19.77
N SER A 126 2.42 6.62 -21.08
CA SER A 126 1.52 5.63 -21.67
C SER A 126 1.98 4.20 -21.33
N ASN A 127 1.03 3.29 -21.20
CA ASN A 127 1.27 1.87 -20.87
C ASN A 127 1.95 1.66 -19.51
N ASN A 128 1.59 2.45 -18.53
CA ASN A 128 2.08 2.28 -17.16
C ASN A 128 1.47 1.02 -16.53
N THR A 129 2.32 0.23 -15.86
CA THR A 129 1.98 -1.04 -15.20
C THR A 129 2.02 -0.94 -13.68
N ASN A 130 1.75 0.23 -13.14
CA ASN A 130 1.80 0.45 -11.69
C ASN A 130 0.53 -0.09 -11.01
N PHE A 131 0.42 -1.42 -10.94
CA PHE A 131 -0.68 -2.10 -10.26
C PHE A 131 -0.54 -2.01 -8.74
N ILE A 132 0.62 -2.40 -8.21
CA ILE A 132 0.93 -2.27 -6.78
C ILE A 132 2.19 -1.41 -6.65
N PRO A 133 2.10 -0.20 -6.06
CA PRO A 133 3.21 0.73 -6.03
C PRO A 133 4.41 0.16 -5.27
N THR A 134 5.60 0.63 -5.63
CA THR A 134 6.82 0.44 -4.86
C THR A 134 7.18 1.72 -4.12
N PHE A 135 7.90 1.61 -3.02
CA PHE A 135 8.45 2.78 -2.34
C PHE A 135 9.58 3.40 -3.16
N GLN A 136 9.58 4.72 -3.27
CA GLN A 136 10.65 5.47 -3.91
C GLN A 136 11.35 6.35 -2.88
N SER A 137 12.68 6.36 -2.91
CA SER A 137 13.45 7.23 -2.02
C SER A 137 13.16 8.70 -2.29
N TYR A 138 13.23 9.53 -1.24
CA TYR A 138 12.96 10.97 -1.34
C TYR A 138 14.06 11.75 -2.11
N ARG A 139 15.23 11.14 -2.33
CA ARG A 139 16.39 11.76 -2.98
C ARG A 139 16.41 11.52 -4.49
N SER A 140 15.35 11.91 -5.18
CA SER A 140 15.25 11.79 -6.65
C SER A 140 16.21 12.71 -7.42
N ASP A 141 16.82 13.69 -6.75
CA ASP A 141 17.83 14.61 -7.28
C ASP A 141 19.23 13.98 -7.40
N ASN A 142 19.46 12.85 -6.78
CA ASN A 142 20.78 12.20 -6.74
C ASN A 142 20.69 10.75 -7.22
N ILE A 143 21.22 10.47 -8.39
CA ILE A 143 21.19 9.16 -9.04
C ILE A 143 21.76 8.00 -8.18
N LYS A 144 22.64 8.30 -7.23
CA LYS A 144 23.20 7.27 -6.31
C LYS A 144 22.28 6.97 -5.13
N LEU A 145 21.34 7.86 -4.84
CA LEU A 145 20.41 7.78 -3.71
C LEU A 145 18.97 7.65 -4.14
N SER A 146 18.71 7.70 -5.46
CA SER A 146 17.40 7.46 -6.05
C SER A 146 17.26 5.96 -6.34
N TYR A 147 16.36 5.30 -5.62
CA TYR A 147 16.07 3.88 -5.77
C TYR A 147 14.61 3.59 -5.44
N CYS A 148 14.12 2.48 -5.96
CA CYS A 148 12.86 1.87 -5.57
C CYS A 148 13.17 0.63 -4.72
N SER A 149 12.37 0.37 -3.69
CA SER A 149 12.51 -0.82 -2.86
C SER A 149 11.19 -1.26 -2.29
N ASP A 150 10.95 -2.55 -2.29
CA ASP A 150 9.79 -3.15 -1.61
C ASP A 150 10.10 -3.47 -0.13
N ASP A 151 11.37 -3.43 0.29
CA ASP A 151 11.78 -3.66 1.68
C ASP A 151 11.08 -2.71 2.66
N PHE A 152 10.74 -1.50 2.20
CA PHE A 152 9.98 -0.51 2.96
C PHE A 152 8.71 -1.08 3.59
N PHE A 153 8.03 -1.98 2.91
CA PHE A 153 6.78 -2.57 3.40
C PHE A 153 6.99 -3.57 4.54
N GLY A 154 8.22 -4.06 4.71
CA GLY A 154 8.60 -4.99 5.77
C GLY A 154 9.24 -4.35 7.01
N MET A 155 9.49 -3.04 6.98
CA MET A 155 10.05 -2.26 8.09
C MET A 155 8.91 -1.73 8.95
N LEU A 156 8.54 -2.41 10.02
CA LEU A 156 7.30 -2.20 10.74
C LEU A 156 7.46 -1.51 12.10
N ASP A 157 8.68 -1.44 12.63
CA ASP A 157 8.96 -0.77 13.89
C ASP A 157 8.78 0.76 13.81
N ASP A 158 8.61 1.39 14.98
CA ASP A 158 8.62 2.85 15.09
C ASP A 158 9.99 3.40 14.68
N ASN A 159 10.01 4.47 13.92
CA ASN A 159 11.21 5.15 13.42
C ASN A 159 11.95 4.46 12.26
N GLU A 160 11.40 3.41 11.68
CA GLU A 160 11.92 2.76 10.47
C GLU A 160 11.23 3.25 9.19
N GLY A 161 11.83 2.95 8.04
CA GLY A 161 11.29 3.27 6.72
C GLY A 161 11.30 4.75 6.36
N SER A 162 12.00 5.60 7.13
CA SER A 162 12.09 7.03 6.86
C SER A 162 12.95 7.39 5.63
N GLY A 163 13.67 6.42 5.07
CA GLY A 163 14.58 6.60 3.93
C GLY A 163 15.84 7.44 4.23
N SER A 164 15.98 7.96 5.45
CA SER A 164 17.13 8.80 5.80
C SER A 164 18.32 8.04 6.35
N THR A 165 18.12 6.83 6.88
CA THR A 165 19.15 6.01 7.53
C THR A 165 18.91 4.52 7.41
N LEU A 166 18.66 4.01 6.21
CA LEU A 166 18.47 2.57 5.92
C LEU A 166 19.53 1.62 6.51
N ILE A 167 20.60 2.16 7.09
CA ILE A 167 21.69 1.36 7.67
C ILE A 167 21.26 0.66 8.97
N TYR A 168 20.16 1.08 9.58
CA TYR A 168 19.68 0.56 10.86
C TYR A 168 18.26 -0.02 10.75
N ASP A 169 17.59 0.19 9.62
CA ASP A 169 16.24 -0.33 9.41
C ASP A 169 16.34 -1.84 9.08
N LEU A 170 15.64 -2.67 9.82
CA LEU A 170 15.59 -4.11 9.63
C LEU A 170 14.18 -4.50 9.16
N MET A 171 14.12 -5.55 8.36
CA MET A 171 12.81 -6.10 7.97
C MET A 171 12.30 -7.05 9.04
N ASP A 172 11.10 -6.80 9.51
CA ASP A 172 10.38 -7.63 10.48
C ASP A 172 9.72 -8.84 9.84
N ILE A 173 9.38 -8.72 8.56
CA ILE A 173 8.72 -9.76 7.76
C ILE A 173 9.41 -9.94 6.41
N GLY A 174 9.25 -11.14 5.82
CA GLY A 174 9.69 -11.38 4.45
C GLY A 174 8.80 -10.65 3.45
N VAL A 175 9.39 -9.96 2.48
CA VAL A 175 8.65 -9.27 1.41
C VAL A 175 9.03 -9.86 0.05
N GLY A 176 8.04 -10.18 -0.76
CA GLY A 176 8.21 -10.65 -2.13
C GLY A 176 7.22 -9.99 -3.08
N ARG A 177 7.59 -9.94 -4.36
CA ARG A 177 6.69 -9.44 -5.43
C ARG A 177 6.60 -10.44 -6.57
N ILE A 178 5.39 -10.62 -7.07
CA ILE A 178 5.13 -11.27 -8.37
C ILE A 178 4.71 -10.15 -9.33
N PRO A 179 5.60 -9.71 -10.24
CA PRO A 179 5.40 -8.53 -11.07
C PRO A 179 4.55 -8.85 -12.31
N VAL A 180 3.33 -9.33 -12.13
CA VAL A 180 2.40 -9.62 -13.22
C VAL A 180 1.76 -8.35 -13.76
N GLN A 181 1.59 -8.30 -15.08
CA GLN A 181 0.99 -7.19 -15.81
C GLN A 181 -0.31 -7.58 -16.50
N THR A 182 -0.58 -8.88 -16.62
CA THR A 182 -1.76 -9.42 -17.28
C THR A 182 -2.33 -10.61 -16.49
N ASN A 183 -3.62 -10.90 -16.70
CA ASN A 183 -4.27 -12.08 -16.11
C ASN A 183 -3.62 -13.39 -16.55
N ASN A 184 -3.11 -13.48 -17.78
CA ASN A 184 -2.45 -14.68 -18.27
C ASN A 184 -1.15 -14.95 -17.51
N GLU A 185 -0.32 -13.92 -17.28
CA GLU A 185 0.89 -14.04 -16.46
C GLU A 185 0.56 -14.40 -15.01
N ALA A 186 -0.55 -13.89 -14.48
CA ALA A 186 -0.99 -14.18 -13.12
C ALA A 186 -1.51 -15.62 -12.94
N GLU A 187 -1.83 -16.32 -14.03
CA GLU A 187 -2.27 -17.72 -14.02
C GLU A 187 -1.13 -18.73 -14.05
N GLU A 188 0.03 -18.35 -14.59
CA GLU A 188 1.23 -19.20 -14.69
C GLU A 188 1.93 -19.39 -13.33
#